data_4f8a68d135049351998beaaabfa0cd4d
#
_entry.id   4f8a68d135049351998beaaabfa0cd4d
#
_cell.length_a   1.000
_cell.length_b   1.000
_cell.length_c   1.000
_cell.angle_alpha   90.00
_cell.angle_beta   90.00
_cell.angle_gamma   90.00
#
_symmetry.space_group_name_H-M   'P 1'
#
loop_
_entity.id
_entity.type
_entity.pdbx_description
1 polymer ?
#
loop_
_entity_poly.entity_id
_entity_poly.type
_entity_poly.pdbx_seq_one_letter_code
_entity_poly.pdbx_strand_id
1 'polypeptide(L)' 'MSEFDTELNCEGLNCPLPILKTKKAIDGMSTGQILKMSATDPGSVNDMDSWSKRTGNELVSHAEDGGVHTFIIKKK' A
#
# COMPACT_ATOMS: atom_id res chain seq x y z
N MET A 1 5.33 -15.75 -12.38
CA MET A 1 5.55 -15.62 -10.95
C MET A 1 5.26 -14.19 -10.53
N SER A 2 4.39 -14.00 -9.56
CA SER A 2 4.05 -12.64 -9.15
C SER A 2 5.10 -12.11 -8.17
N GLU A 3 5.33 -10.80 -8.22
CA GLU A 3 6.26 -10.12 -7.32
C GLU A 3 5.59 -9.76 -5.99
N PHE A 4 4.34 -10.13 -5.83
CA PHE A 4 3.55 -9.81 -4.65
C PHE A 4 2.63 -10.98 -4.30
N ASP A 5 2.25 -11.07 -3.04
CA ASP A 5 1.36 -12.12 -2.55
C ASP A 5 -0.11 -11.70 -2.59
N THR A 6 -0.37 -10.42 -2.42
CA THR A 6 -1.72 -9.86 -2.41
C THR A 6 -1.73 -8.56 -3.20
N GLU A 7 -2.81 -8.33 -3.92
CA GLU A 7 -3.00 -7.07 -4.65
C GLU A 7 -4.25 -6.37 -4.13
N LEU A 8 -4.14 -5.06 -3.91
CA LEU A 8 -5.24 -4.23 -3.41
C LEU A 8 -5.40 -3.02 -4.32
N ASN A 9 -6.60 -2.83 -4.86
CA ASN A 9 -6.91 -1.70 -5.71
C ASN A 9 -7.66 -0.65 -4.89
N CYS A 10 -7.01 0.50 -4.68
CA CYS A 10 -7.61 1.64 -3.99
C CYS A 10 -7.80 2.83 -4.93
N GLU A 11 -7.82 2.59 -6.25
CA GLU A 11 -8.06 3.66 -7.22
C GLU A 11 -9.46 4.23 -7.04
N GLY A 12 -9.56 5.55 -7.16
CA GLY A 12 -10.83 6.25 -6.98
C GLY A 12 -11.21 6.51 -5.54
N LEU A 13 -10.43 6.01 -4.57
CA LEU A 13 -10.69 6.24 -3.15
C LEU A 13 -9.89 7.44 -2.64
N ASN A 14 -10.51 8.18 -1.72
CA ASN A 14 -9.88 9.34 -1.10
C ASN A 14 -9.39 9.00 0.29
N CYS A 15 -8.37 9.73 0.76
CA CYS A 15 -7.88 9.61 2.14
C CYS A 15 -9.05 9.80 3.12
N PRO A 16 -9.16 8.94 4.16
CA PRO A 16 -8.19 7.94 4.60
C PRO A 16 -8.50 6.51 4.12
N LEU A 17 -9.37 6.34 3.13
CA LEU A 17 -9.82 5.01 2.70
C LEU A 17 -8.67 4.11 2.21
N PRO A 18 -7.69 4.59 1.41
CA PRO A 18 -6.58 3.73 1.01
C PRO A 18 -5.82 3.16 2.20
N ILE A 19 -5.59 3.98 3.22
CA ILE A 19 -4.89 3.54 4.43
C ILE A 19 -5.69 2.48 5.18
N LEU A 20 -6.99 2.69 5.33
CA LEU A 20 -7.86 1.75 6.06
C LEU A 20 -7.92 0.41 5.34
N LYS A 21 -8.03 0.42 4.02
CA LYS A 21 -8.06 -0.81 3.24
C LYS A 21 -6.71 -1.53 3.27
N THR A 22 -5.62 -0.78 3.22
CA THR A 22 -4.26 -1.33 3.31
C THR A 22 -4.05 -2.01 4.66
N LYS A 23 -4.46 -1.35 5.74
CA LYS A 23 -4.36 -1.93 7.09
C LYS A 23 -5.12 -3.26 7.18
N LYS A 24 -6.34 -3.28 6.66
CA LYS A 24 -7.16 -4.48 6.68
C LYS A 24 -6.52 -5.63 5.89
N ALA A 25 -5.98 -5.32 4.71
CA ALA A 25 -5.31 -6.32 3.89
C ALA A 25 -4.06 -6.87 4.58
N ILE A 26 -3.26 -5.98 5.15
CA ILE A 26 -2.01 -6.34 5.85
C ILE A 26 -2.32 -7.21 7.07
N ASP A 27 -3.38 -6.88 7.81
CA ASP A 27 -3.75 -7.66 9.01
C ASP A 27 -4.07 -9.11 8.68
N GLY A 28 -4.52 -9.40 7.46
CA GLY A 28 -4.80 -10.74 7.00
C GLY A 28 -3.62 -11.46 6.37
N MET A 29 -2.46 -10.81 6.30
CA MET A 29 -1.27 -11.36 5.66
C MET A 29 -0.30 -11.91 6.70
N SER A 30 0.64 -12.75 6.24
CA SER A 30 1.69 -13.31 7.08
C SER A 30 2.95 -12.45 7.00
N THR A 31 3.77 -12.51 8.05
CA THR A 31 5.03 -11.78 8.10
C THR A 31 5.88 -12.09 6.86
N GLY A 32 6.39 -11.03 6.24
CA GLY A 32 7.24 -11.17 5.07
C GLY A 32 6.52 -11.21 3.74
N GLN A 33 5.19 -11.31 3.76
CA GLN A 33 4.42 -11.27 2.52
C GLN A 33 4.37 -9.86 1.94
N ILE A 34 4.19 -9.79 0.64
CA ILE A 34 4.24 -8.54 -0.13
C ILE A 34 2.83 -8.16 -0.58
N LEU A 35 2.46 -6.90 -0.34
CA LEU A 35 1.21 -6.31 -0.82
C LEU A 35 1.52 -5.29 -1.90
N LYS A 36 0.83 -5.41 -3.03
CA LYS A 36 0.84 -4.38 -4.07
C LYS A 36 -0.45 -3.60 -3.98
N MET A 37 -0.36 -2.31 -3.68
CA MET A 37 -1.53 -1.44 -3.54
C MET A 37 -1.44 -0.30 -4.55
N SER A 38 -2.54 -0.03 -5.25
CA SER A 38 -2.61 1.09 -6.19
C SER A 38 -3.66 2.10 -5.71
N ALA A 39 -3.34 3.38 -5.88
CA ALA A 39 -4.21 4.47 -5.46
C ALA A 39 -4.05 5.67 -6.40
N THR A 40 -5.09 6.46 -6.53
CA THR A 40 -5.07 7.66 -7.37
C THR A 40 -5.07 8.96 -6.57
N ASP A 41 -5.27 8.88 -5.26
CA ASP A 41 -5.24 10.05 -4.38
C ASP A 41 -3.80 10.54 -4.21
N PRO A 42 -3.48 11.79 -4.58
CA PRO A 42 -2.12 12.32 -4.42
C PRO A 42 -1.64 12.30 -2.97
N GLY A 43 -2.54 12.41 -2.00
CA GLY A 43 -2.19 12.36 -0.58
C GLY A 43 -1.75 10.99 -0.10
N SER A 44 -2.01 9.93 -0.89
CA SER A 44 -1.69 8.57 -0.49
C SER A 44 -0.18 8.36 -0.32
N VAL A 45 0.65 9.10 -1.05
CA VAL A 45 2.11 8.96 -0.96
C VAL A 45 2.58 9.28 0.46
N ASN A 46 2.20 10.45 0.97
CA ASN A 46 2.57 10.85 2.33
C ASN A 46 1.90 9.97 3.38
N ASP A 47 0.64 9.60 3.15
CA ASP A 47 -0.09 8.76 4.08
C ASP A 47 0.55 7.37 4.21
N MET A 48 0.93 6.77 3.07
CA MET A 48 1.56 5.45 3.09
C MET A 48 2.95 5.49 3.71
N ASP A 49 3.72 6.55 3.44
CA ASP A 49 5.03 6.71 4.05
C ASP A 49 4.92 6.81 5.57
N SER A 50 4.02 7.65 6.05
CA SER A 50 3.79 7.84 7.49
C SER A 50 3.27 6.56 8.14
N TRP A 51 2.31 5.90 7.48
CA TRP A 51 1.73 4.67 7.99
C TRP A 51 2.76 3.55 8.10
N SER A 52 3.62 3.40 7.08
CA SER A 52 4.63 2.36 7.08
C SER A 52 5.64 2.57 8.22
N LYS A 53 6.03 3.81 8.46
CA LYS A 53 6.95 4.14 9.55
C LYS A 53 6.30 3.89 10.91
N ARG A 54 5.03 4.26 11.06
CA ARG A 54 4.31 4.11 12.31
C ARG A 54 4.05 2.65 12.67
N THR A 55 3.75 1.83 11.67
CA THR A 55 3.40 0.42 11.90
C THR A 55 4.60 -0.51 11.83
N GLY A 56 5.70 -0.07 11.23
CA GLY A 56 6.87 -0.91 11.05
C GLY A 56 6.80 -1.81 9.82
N ASN A 57 5.72 -1.74 9.03
CA ASN A 57 5.66 -2.42 7.74
C ASN A 57 6.57 -1.67 6.75
N GLU A 58 7.32 -2.41 5.95
CA GLU A 58 8.29 -1.81 5.07
C GLU A 58 7.64 -1.35 3.75
N LEU A 59 7.79 -0.07 3.42
CA LEU A 59 7.43 0.44 2.11
C LEU A 59 8.62 0.19 1.18
N VAL A 60 8.55 -0.92 0.43
CA VAL A 60 9.67 -1.39 -0.38
C VAL A 60 9.90 -0.46 -1.58
N SER A 61 8.83 -0.06 -2.24
CA SER A 61 8.95 0.84 -3.38
C SER A 61 7.64 1.57 -3.63
N HIS A 62 7.76 2.67 -4.36
CA HIS A 62 6.63 3.47 -4.82
C HIS A 62 6.91 3.94 -6.24
N ALA A 63 5.92 3.82 -7.11
CA ALA A 63 6.00 4.31 -8.47
C ALA A 63 4.71 5.05 -8.82
N GLU A 64 4.81 5.99 -9.75
CA GLU A 64 3.64 6.73 -10.23
C GLU A 64 3.64 6.70 -11.73
N ASP A 65 2.48 6.43 -12.33
CA ASP A 65 2.31 6.38 -13.77
C ASP A 65 0.91 6.91 -14.11
N GLY A 66 0.86 8.04 -14.80
CA GLY A 66 -0.41 8.61 -15.24
C GLY A 66 -1.40 8.92 -14.12
N GLY A 67 -0.90 9.32 -12.95
CA GLY A 67 -1.75 9.62 -11.80
C GLY A 67 -2.06 8.43 -10.91
N VAL A 68 -1.61 7.24 -11.28
CA VAL A 68 -1.79 6.03 -10.46
C VAL A 68 -0.51 5.77 -9.69
N HIS A 69 -0.62 5.75 -8.35
CA HIS A 69 0.50 5.44 -7.46
C HIS A 69 0.45 3.97 -7.09
N THR A 70 1.56 3.27 -7.28
CA THR A 70 1.68 1.85 -6.92
C THR A 70 2.68 1.71 -5.78
N PHE A 71 2.24 1.06 -4.72
CA PHE A 71 3.05 0.86 -3.51
C PHE A 71 3.31 -0.63 -3.32
N ILE A 72 4.55 -0.97 -3.05
CA ILE A 72 4.94 -2.34 -2.69
C ILE A 72 5.30 -2.33 -1.21
N ILE A 73 4.56 -3.10 -0.42
CA ILE A 73 4.66 -3.08 1.04
C ILE A 73 4.93 -4.50 1.53
N LYS A 74 5.94 -4.62 2.40
CA LYS A 74 6.27 -5.90 3.01
C LYS A 74 5.76 -5.92 4.44
N LYS A 75 4.96 -6.93 4.78
CA LYS A 75 4.40 -7.06 6.12
C LYS A 75 5.50 -7.36 7.13
N LYS A 76 5.44 -6.62 8.22
CA LYS A 76 6.34 -6.80 9.35
C LYS A 76 6.14 -8.15 10.05
#